data_905f20cf0ee65f0f86d38609977aea3e
#
_entry.id   905f20cf0ee65f0f86d38609977aea3e
#
_cell.length_a   1.000
_cell.length_b   1.000
_cell.length_c   1.000
_cell.angle_alpha   90.00
_cell.angle_beta   90.00
_cell.angle_gamma   90.00
#
_symmetry.space_group_name_H-M   'P 1'
#
loop_
_entity.id
_entity.type
_entity.pdbx_description
1 polymer ?
#
loop_
_entity_poly.entity_id
_entity_poly.type
_entity_poly.pdbx_seq_one_letter_code
_entity_poly.pdbx_strand_id
1 'polypeptide(L)' 'MKLQIVLEPSEEGGFTVYVPSLPGCLSEGNSMEDALANIQEAIELYLEPVEDDAIYGSDAQILEIAV' A
#
# COMPACT_ATOMS: atom_id res chain seq x y z
N MET A 1 -13.41 3.61 7.32
CA MET A 1 -12.29 3.00 8.03
C MET A 1 -11.17 4.02 8.20
N LYS A 2 -10.66 4.14 9.40
CA LYS A 2 -9.58 5.07 9.69
C LYS A 2 -8.28 4.32 9.82
N LEU A 3 -7.28 4.70 9.03
CA LEU A 3 -5.96 4.10 9.10
C LEU A 3 -4.96 5.14 9.58
N GLN A 4 -4.11 4.76 10.50
CA GLN A 4 -3.00 5.60 10.89
C GLN A 4 -1.88 5.44 9.89
N ILE A 5 -1.27 6.55 9.54
CA ILE A 5 -0.09 6.55 8.68
C ILE A 5 1.07 7.18 9.42
N VAL A 6 2.26 6.73 9.11
CA VAL A 6 3.48 7.28 9.68
C VAL A 6 4.27 7.94 8.56
N LEU A 7 4.59 9.20 8.75
CA LEU A 7 5.33 10.00 7.78
C LEU A 7 6.69 10.34 8.37
N GLU A 8 7.74 9.96 7.68
CA GLU A 8 9.10 10.21 8.12
C GLU A 8 9.90 10.97 7.07
N PRO A 9 10.66 11.99 7.46
CA PRO A 9 11.53 12.66 6.50
C PRO A 9 12.65 11.73 6.04
N SER A 10 12.94 11.77 4.75
CA SER A 10 14.00 10.98 4.16
C SER A 10 15.32 11.74 4.18
N GLU A 11 16.42 11.04 4.34
CA GLU A 11 17.76 11.67 4.35
C GLU A 11 18.07 12.33 3.01
N GLU A 12 17.51 11.80 1.93
CA GLU A 12 17.76 12.35 0.59
C GLU A 12 16.82 13.48 0.21
N GLY A 13 16.00 13.91 1.14
CA GLY A 13 14.91 14.85 0.89
C GLY A 13 13.64 14.09 0.60
N GLY A 14 12.51 14.77 0.79
CA GLY A 14 11.22 14.13 0.66
C GLY A 14 10.82 13.35 1.89
N PHE A 15 9.84 12.47 1.73
CA PHE A 15 9.23 11.75 2.85
C PHE A 15 8.96 10.31 2.48
N THR A 16 9.11 9.44 3.47
CA THR A 16 8.65 8.07 3.38
C THR A 16 7.39 7.96 4.24
N VAL A 17 6.41 7.24 3.75
CA VAL A 17 5.14 7.07 4.45
C VAL A 17 4.74 5.61 4.43
N TYR A 18 4.20 5.14 5.54
CA TYR A 18 3.76 3.75 5.61
C TYR A 18 2.54 3.62 6.53
N VAL A 19 1.86 2.49 6.39
CA VAL A 19 0.66 2.18 7.17
C VAL A 19 0.99 0.99 8.07
N PRO A 20 1.16 1.22 9.38
CA PRO A 20 1.55 0.13 10.29
C PRO A 20 0.59 -1.06 10.30
N SER A 21 -0.69 -0.81 10.10
CA SER A 21 -1.70 -1.88 10.11
C SER A 21 -1.78 -2.66 8.79
N LEU A 22 -1.09 -2.20 7.75
CA LEU A 22 -1.06 -2.86 6.45
C LEU A 22 0.38 -3.19 6.09
N PRO A 23 0.89 -4.35 6.50
CA PRO A 23 2.29 -4.71 6.25
C PRO A 23 2.64 -4.64 4.77
N GLY A 24 3.75 -4.00 4.47
CA GLY A 24 4.19 -3.81 3.10
C GLY A 24 3.55 -2.65 2.37
N CYS A 25 2.56 -1.99 2.96
CA CYS A 25 1.94 -0.81 2.36
C CYS A 25 2.74 0.42 2.73
N LEU A 26 3.61 0.83 1.82
CA LEU A 26 4.46 2.00 2.03
C LEU A 26 4.62 2.75 0.71
N SER A 27 4.99 4.00 0.82
CA SER A 27 5.23 4.83 -0.35
C SER A 27 6.19 5.96 0.01
N GLU A 28 6.50 6.79 -0.95
CA GLU A 28 7.37 7.94 -0.73
C GLU A 28 6.96 9.07 -1.66
N GLY A 29 7.42 10.27 -1.36
CA GLY A 29 7.14 11.43 -2.18
C GLY A 29 8.16 12.53 -1.91
N ASN A 30 8.25 13.48 -2.81
CA ASN A 30 9.18 14.60 -2.68
C ASN A 30 8.71 15.64 -1.67
N SER A 31 7.42 15.64 -1.37
CA SER A 31 6.83 16.53 -0.38
C SER A 31 5.83 15.74 0.44
N MET A 32 5.36 16.36 1.53
CA MET A 32 4.32 15.72 2.35
C MET A 32 3.07 15.44 1.52
N GLU A 33 2.67 16.39 0.68
CA GLU A 33 1.50 16.22 -0.16
C GLU A 33 1.67 15.05 -1.13
N ASP A 34 2.83 14.96 -1.77
CA ASP A 34 3.12 13.88 -2.68
C ASP A 34 3.11 12.53 -1.97
N ALA A 35 3.75 12.46 -0.81
CA ALA A 35 3.79 11.22 -0.03
C ALA A 35 2.39 10.79 0.39
N LEU A 36 1.56 11.73 0.84
CA LEU A 36 0.20 11.42 1.26
C LEU A 36 -0.66 10.97 0.09
N ALA A 37 -0.53 11.61 -1.06
CA ALA A 37 -1.26 11.18 -2.26
C ALA A 37 -0.84 9.78 -2.69
N ASN A 38 0.46 9.52 -2.65
CA ASN A 38 1.00 8.23 -3.05
C ASN A 38 0.58 7.11 -2.10
N ILE A 39 0.57 7.36 -0.78
CA ILE A 39 0.15 6.33 0.16
C ILE A 39 -1.35 6.07 0.05
N GLN A 40 -2.14 7.08 -0.24
CA GLN A 40 -3.57 6.90 -0.44
C GLN A 40 -3.83 5.96 -1.61
N GLU A 41 -3.12 6.16 -2.71
CA GLU A 41 -3.22 5.27 -3.86
C GLU A 41 -2.74 3.86 -3.50
N ALA A 42 -1.66 3.75 -2.76
CA ALA A 42 -1.14 2.45 -2.33
C ALA A 42 -2.15 1.71 -1.44
N ILE A 43 -2.82 2.43 -0.55
CA ILE A 43 -3.86 1.83 0.30
C ILE A 43 -5.02 1.32 -0.55
N GLU A 44 -5.46 2.10 -1.52
CA GLU A 44 -6.54 1.70 -2.41
C GLU A 44 -6.19 0.42 -3.16
N LEU A 45 -4.98 0.33 -3.68
CA LEU A 45 -4.51 -0.86 -4.36
C LEU A 45 -4.35 -2.05 -3.41
N TYR A 46 -3.90 -1.78 -2.19
CA TYR A 46 -3.72 -2.83 -1.19
C TYR A 46 -5.05 -3.47 -0.80
N LEU A 47 -6.09 -2.65 -0.66
CA LEU A 47 -7.40 -3.12 -0.24
C LEU A 47 -8.29 -3.56 -1.40
N GLU A 48 -7.86 -3.33 -2.63
CA GLU A 48 -8.64 -3.69 -3.79
C GLU A 48 -8.70 -5.21 -3.92
N PRO A 49 -9.91 -5.77 -4.08
CA PRO A 49 -10.01 -7.22 -4.25
C PRO A 49 -9.40 -7.65 -5.59
N VAL A 50 -8.70 -8.77 -5.55
CA VAL A 50 -8.10 -9.34 -6.75
C VAL A 50 -9.21 -10.00 -7.56
N GLU A 51 -9.32 -9.64 -8.83
CA GLU A 51 -10.31 -10.22 -9.71
C GLU A 51 -9.90 -11.63 -10.15
N ASP A 52 -10.88 -12.47 -10.43
CA ASP A 52 -10.63 -13.86 -10.79
C ASP A 52 -9.79 -14.02 -12.05
N ASP A 53 -9.92 -13.07 -12.97
CA ASP A 53 -9.14 -13.07 -14.20
C ASP A 53 -7.81 -12.30 -14.06
N ALA A 54 -7.50 -11.88 -12.86
CA ALA A 54 -6.20 -11.30 -12.60
C ALA A 54 -5.11 -12.32 -12.95
N ILE A 55 -3.94 -11.79 -13.23
CA ILE A 55 -2.87 -12.55 -13.84
C ILE A 55 -2.30 -13.62 -12.90
N TYR A 56 -2.95 -14.76 -12.88
CA TYR A 56 -2.41 -15.94 -12.21
C TYR A 56 -1.84 -16.87 -13.27
N GLY A 57 -0.75 -17.51 -12.96
CA GLY A 57 -0.30 -18.61 -13.78
C GLY A 57 -1.31 -19.74 -13.75
N SER A 58 -1.27 -20.61 -14.74
CA SER A 58 -2.20 -21.73 -14.81
C SER A 58 -2.10 -22.68 -13.63
N ASP A 59 -0.97 -22.65 -12.93
CA ASP A 59 -0.72 -23.49 -11.76
C ASP A 59 -1.04 -22.78 -10.45
N ALA A 60 -1.44 -21.52 -10.51
CA ALA A 60 -1.71 -20.75 -9.32
C ALA A 60 -3.01 -21.24 -8.65
N GLN A 61 -2.99 -21.29 -7.34
CA GLN A 61 -4.16 -21.65 -6.56
C GLN A 61 -4.64 -20.44 -5.78
N ILE A 62 -5.94 -20.25 -5.78
CA ILE A 62 -6.57 -19.18 -5.02
C ILE A 62 -7.15 -19.82 -3.77
N LEU A 63 -6.60 -19.44 -2.62
CA LEU A 63 -7.02 -20.00 -1.35
C LEU A 63 -7.62 -18.89 -0.50
N GLU A 64 -8.71 -19.20 0.16
CA GLU A 64 -9.31 -18.29 1.13
C GLU A 64 -8.87 -18.71 2.52
N ILE A 65 -8.48 -17.73 3.31
CA ILE A 65 -8.10 -17.93 4.69
C ILE A 65 -9.03 -17.09 5.55
N ALA A 66 -9.71 -17.73 6.46
CA ALA A 66 -10.53 -17.02 7.43
C ALA A 66 -9.63 -16.38 8.48
N VAL A 67 -9.74 -15.09 8.62
CA VAL A 67 -8.96 -14.33 9.59
C VAL A 67 -9.87 -13.55 10.52
#